data_cc9517ae8e24eed042aebf41a2665b8b
#
_entry.id   cc9517ae8e24eed042aebf41a2665b8b
#
_cell.length_a   1.000
_cell.length_b   1.000
_cell.length_c   1.000
_cell.angle_alpha   90.00
_cell.angle_beta   90.00
_cell.angle_gamma   90.00
#
_symmetry.space_group_name_H-M   'P 1'
#
loop_
_entity.id
_entity.type
_entity.pdbx_description
1 polymer ?
#
loop_
_entity_poly.entity_id
_entity_poly.type
_entity_poly.pdbx_seq_one_letter_code
_entity_poly.pdbx_strand_id
1 'polypeptide(L)'
;MKKIIISLLTLLTFGTISTVSAQSFDVAAKHAIAVEATTGKILYEKDANQPVEIASITKLVTVYLVYEALEQGTISLSTPVDISDYPYKLTTNSEASNVPMEARNYTVEQLLEATMVSSANSAAIALAEKIAGSEKDFVDKMRAKLLEWGIQDATIVNTTGLNNETLGDNIYPGSKKDEENKLSAYDVAIVARNLIRDYPQVLEITKKPTSTFAGLEIHSTNSMLEGMPAYRGGIDGLKTGTTDKAGASFVGTTVEKGMRIITVVLNADQQDGNPYARFTATSSLLDYISANFSLQTIVKKGETYKDSKVTVLDGKEDSGKGRLKGKNKVKVGEIHNEEDAIKEIAKLEKAMQQAARDLQFEEAAVLRDRIRGIKENLLFGSE
;
A
#
# COMPACT_ATOMS: atom_id res chain seq x y z
N MET A 1 -51.78 60.56 46.28
CA MET A 1 -51.54 59.15 45.83
C MET A 1 -50.62 59.18 44.66
N LYS A 2 -49.31 58.90 44.91
CA LYS A 2 -48.27 58.91 43.85
C LYS A 2 -48.11 57.47 43.32
N LYS A 3 -48.37 57.24 41.99
CA LYS A 3 -48.15 55.97 41.35
C LYS A 3 -46.69 55.90 40.96
N ILE A 4 -45.95 54.93 41.51
CA ILE A 4 -44.57 54.60 41.14
C ILE A 4 -44.67 53.61 39.96
N ILE A 5 -44.18 53.99 38.77
CA ILE A 5 -43.99 53.10 37.63
C ILE A 5 -42.60 52.53 37.73
N ILE A 6 -42.50 51.21 38.03
CA ILE A 6 -41.24 50.47 37.96
C ILE A 6 -41.07 49.99 36.51
N SER A 7 -40.11 50.61 35.81
CA SER A 7 -39.69 50.16 34.50
C SER A 7 -38.68 49.01 34.60
N LEU A 8 -39.10 47.81 34.22
CA LEU A 8 -38.26 46.62 34.21
C LEU A 8 -37.44 46.63 32.91
N LEU A 9 -36.16 47.02 33.02
CA LEU A 9 -35.25 47.00 31.88
C LEU A 9 -34.63 45.58 31.78
N THR A 10 -35.17 44.78 30.84
CA THR A 10 -34.67 43.47 30.53
C THR A 10 -33.41 43.60 29.66
N LEU A 11 -32.23 43.36 30.23
CA LEU A 11 -30.96 43.33 29.49
C LEU A 11 -30.85 42.00 28.74
N LEU A 12 -31.12 41.99 27.44
CA LEU A 12 -30.85 40.85 26.58
C LEU A 12 -29.35 40.85 26.30
N THR A 13 -28.58 40.01 27.00
CA THR A 13 -27.20 39.68 26.64
C THR A 13 -27.25 38.71 25.46
N PHE A 14 -27.02 39.19 24.28
CA PHE A 14 -26.69 38.35 23.10
C PHE A 14 -25.32 37.74 23.33
N GLY A 15 -25.30 36.54 23.88
CA GLY A 15 -24.12 35.70 23.88
C GLY A 15 -23.78 35.34 22.43
N THR A 16 -22.71 35.91 21.91
CA THR A 16 -22.12 35.44 20.62
C THR A 16 -21.65 34.01 20.86
N ILE A 17 -22.40 33.03 20.34
CA ILE A 17 -21.93 31.66 20.21
C ILE A 17 -20.84 31.71 19.15
N SER A 18 -19.59 31.81 19.59
CA SER A 18 -18.45 31.57 18.72
C SER A 18 -18.49 30.09 18.34
N THR A 19 -18.96 29.80 17.15
CA THR A 19 -18.76 28.49 16.55
C THR A 19 -17.25 28.31 16.37
N VAL A 20 -16.62 27.61 17.30
CA VAL A 20 -15.27 27.09 17.06
C VAL A 20 -15.42 26.11 15.93
N SER A 21 -15.10 26.56 14.71
CA SER A 21 -14.88 25.66 13.58
C SER A 21 -13.71 24.76 13.99
N ALA A 22 -13.99 23.51 14.31
CA ALA A 22 -12.93 22.53 14.45
C ALA A 22 -12.19 22.51 13.11
N GLN A 23 -10.96 22.98 13.10
CA GLN A 23 -10.11 22.92 11.90
C GLN A 23 -9.98 21.44 11.55
N SER A 24 -10.55 21.05 10.39
CA SER A 24 -10.44 19.67 9.93
C SER A 24 -8.97 19.32 9.74
N PHE A 25 -8.52 18.20 10.30
CA PHE A 25 -7.16 17.75 10.09
C PHE A 25 -6.89 17.59 8.59
N ASP A 26 -5.82 18.18 8.13
CA ASP A 26 -5.33 18.05 6.76
C ASP A 26 -3.85 17.73 6.76
N VAL A 27 -3.48 16.59 6.16
CA VAL A 27 -2.09 16.16 6.10
C VAL A 27 -1.30 17.02 5.09
N ALA A 28 -0.08 17.38 5.43
CA ALA A 28 0.80 18.19 4.59
C ALA A 28 1.40 17.36 3.43
N ALA A 29 0.55 16.94 2.51
CA ALA A 29 0.89 16.19 1.30
C ALA A 29 -0.21 16.38 0.25
N LYS A 30 0.10 16.12 -1.03
CA LYS A 30 -0.92 16.20 -2.09
C LYS A 30 -1.88 15.02 -2.03
N HIS A 31 -1.38 13.80 -1.83
CA HIS A 31 -2.19 12.60 -1.76
C HIS A 31 -1.82 11.79 -0.52
N ALA A 32 -2.80 11.30 0.20
CA ALA A 32 -2.54 10.47 1.37
C ALA A 32 -3.70 9.52 1.67
N ILE A 33 -3.35 8.39 2.29
CA ILE A 33 -4.31 7.47 2.87
C ILE A 33 -3.71 6.80 4.09
N ALA A 34 -4.55 6.43 5.04
CA ALA A 34 -4.20 5.54 6.13
C ALA A 34 -5.25 4.44 6.26
N VAL A 35 -4.80 3.21 6.42
CA VAL A 35 -5.67 2.04 6.55
C VAL A 35 -5.28 1.19 7.75
N GLU A 36 -6.26 0.54 8.39
CA GLU A 36 -6.02 -0.57 9.30
C GLU A 36 -5.76 -1.84 8.47
N ALA A 37 -4.57 -2.44 8.66
CA ALA A 37 -4.06 -3.46 7.75
C ALA A 37 -4.87 -4.76 7.76
N THR A 38 -5.45 -5.15 8.90
CA THR A 38 -6.20 -6.41 9.04
C THR A 38 -7.53 -6.34 8.30
N THR A 39 -8.30 -5.30 8.55
CA THR A 39 -9.65 -5.13 7.99
C THR A 39 -9.68 -4.40 6.65
N GLY A 40 -8.63 -3.62 6.33
CA GLY A 40 -8.61 -2.70 5.20
C GLY A 40 -9.41 -1.42 5.44
N LYS A 41 -9.88 -1.18 6.68
CA LYS A 41 -10.65 0.03 6.99
C LYS A 41 -9.83 1.29 6.74
N ILE A 42 -10.38 2.20 5.94
CA ILE A 42 -9.79 3.53 5.74
C ILE A 42 -10.00 4.36 7.01
N LEU A 43 -8.91 4.90 7.53
CA LEU A 43 -8.86 5.75 8.73
C LEU A 43 -8.72 7.23 8.37
N TYR A 44 -8.13 7.51 7.21
CA TYR A 44 -7.97 8.84 6.64
C TYR A 44 -7.75 8.72 5.14
N GLU A 45 -8.23 9.69 4.36
CA GLU A 45 -7.92 9.84 2.93
C GLU A 45 -7.88 11.31 2.50
N LYS A 46 -7.01 11.61 1.54
CA LYS A 46 -6.90 12.90 0.86
C LYS A 46 -6.46 12.66 -0.57
N ASP A 47 -7.30 12.99 -1.54
CA ASP A 47 -7.06 12.82 -2.98
C ASP A 47 -6.41 11.44 -3.31
N ALA A 48 -6.89 10.38 -2.60
CA ALA A 48 -6.22 9.08 -2.54
C ALA A 48 -6.36 8.25 -3.82
N ASN A 49 -7.31 8.58 -4.70
CA ASN A 49 -7.64 7.75 -5.87
C ASN A 49 -7.03 8.25 -7.18
N GLN A 50 -6.24 9.31 -7.16
CA GLN A 50 -5.56 9.81 -8.35
C GLN A 50 -4.23 9.10 -8.56
N PRO A 51 -3.99 8.41 -9.70
CA PRO A 51 -2.68 7.86 -10.04
C PRO A 51 -1.65 8.97 -10.26
N VAL A 52 -0.58 8.91 -9.50
CA VAL A 52 0.55 9.85 -9.55
C VAL A 52 1.86 9.11 -9.53
N GLU A 53 2.95 9.76 -9.87
CA GLU A 53 4.28 9.19 -9.83
C GLU A 53 4.65 8.76 -8.40
N ILE A 54 5.14 7.52 -8.26
CA ILE A 54 5.41 6.91 -6.95
C ILE A 54 6.88 6.62 -6.67
N ALA A 55 7.75 6.89 -7.65
CA ALA A 55 9.19 6.64 -7.51
C ALA A 55 9.49 5.23 -6.95
N SER A 56 10.49 5.12 -6.07
CA SER A 56 10.95 3.86 -5.48
C SER A 56 9.91 3.13 -4.60
N ILE A 57 8.73 3.67 -4.36
CA ILE A 57 7.60 2.92 -3.78
C ILE A 57 7.21 1.74 -4.69
N THR A 58 7.46 1.85 -5.99
CA THR A 58 7.37 0.77 -6.99
C THR A 58 7.99 -0.54 -6.49
N LYS A 59 9.10 -0.49 -5.76
CA LYS A 59 9.82 -1.67 -5.28
C LYS A 59 9.01 -2.55 -4.32
N LEU A 60 7.90 -2.05 -3.78
CA LEU A 60 6.97 -2.89 -3.00
C LEU A 60 6.34 -3.98 -3.87
N VAL A 61 5.96 -3.65 -5.12
CA VAL A 61 5.44 -4.64 -6.09
C VAL A 61 6.56 -5.59 -6.51
N THR A 62 7.75 -5.06 -6.80
CA THR A 62 8.92 -5.86 -7.16
C THR A 62 9.24 -6.89 -6.07
N VAL A 63 9.33 -6.46 -4.82
CA VAL A 63 9.66 -7.33 -3.67
C VAL A 63 8.54 -8.31 -3.37
N TYR A 64 7.28 -7.95 -3.57
CA TYR A 64 6.17 -8.90 -3.48
C TYR A 64 6.38 -10.10 -4.42
N LEU A 65 6.69 -9.84 -5.69
CA LEU A 65 6.93 -10.91 -6.67
C LEU A 65 8.21 -11.72 -6.39
N VAL A 66 9.20 -11.11 -5.75
CA VAL A 66 10.38 -11.86 -5.26
C VAL A 66 9.97 -12.85 -4.15
N TYR A 67 9.18 -12.40 -3.19
CA TYR A 67 8.66 -13.29 -2.13
C TYR A 67 7.73 -14.36 -2.70
N GLU A 68 6.91 -14.05 -3.69
CA GLU A 68 6.07 -15.03 -4.38
C GLU A 68 6.93 -16.11 -5.07
N ALA A 69 8.03 -15.73 -5.73
CA ALA A 69 8.97 -16.67 -6.33
C ALA A 69 9.70 -17.54 -5.28
N LEU A 70 10.00 -16.97 -4.10
CA LEU A 70 10.53 -17.72 -2.95
C LEU A 70 9.52 -18.74 -2.42
N GLU A 71 8.26 -18.35 -2.27
CA GLU A 71 7.17 -19.23 -1.82
C GLU A 71 6.93 -20.37 -2.80
N GLN A 72 6.96 -20.08 -4.10
CA GLN A 72 6.84 -21.09 -5.16
C GLN A 72 8.06 -22.01 -5.29
N GLY A 73 9.14 -21.73 -4.57
CA GLY A 73 10.39 -22.51 -4.60
C GLY A 73 11.17 -22.39 -5.92
N THR A 74 10.85 -21.41 -6.77
CA THR A 74 11.60 -21.16 -8.02
C THR A 74 12.96 -20.54 -7.78
N ILE A 75 13.12 -19.83 -6.65
CA ILE A 75 14.36 -19.32 -6.10
C ILE A 75 14.39 -19.57 -4.59
N SER A 76 15.58 -19.45 -3.97
CA SER A 76 15.78 -19.42 -2.53
C SER A 76 16.56 -18.17 -2.14
N LEU A 77 16.59 -17.82 -0.86
CA LEU A 77 17.39 -16.69 -0.35
C LEU A 77 18.88 -16.83 -0.69
N SER A 78 19.41 -18.05 -0.74
CA SER A 78 20.81 -18.36 -1.10
C SER A 78 21.04 -18.50 -2.60
N THR A 79 20.00 -18.40 -3.44
CA THR A 79 20.16 -18.50 -4.90
C THR A 79 21.10 -17.41 -5.40
N PRO A 80 22.17 -17.76 -6.16
CA PRO A 80 23.07 -16.77 -6.74
C PRO A 80 22.41 -16.03 -7.91
N VAL A 81 22.65 -14.73 -7.98
CA VAL A 81 22.17 -13.82 -9.00
C VAL A 81 23.36 -13.13 -9.63
N ASP A 82 23.58 -13.38 -10.91
CA ASP A 82 24.60 -12.69 -11.69
C ASP A 82 24.08 -11.31 -12.09
N ILE A 83 24.92 -10.29 -11.92
CA ILE A 83 24.58 -8.91 -12.25
C ILE A 83 24.97 -8.66 -13.72
N SER A 84 23.99 -8.50 -14.58
CA SER A 84 24.18 -8.18 -15.99
C SER A 84 24.80 -6.77 -16.17
N ASP A 85 25.20 -6.44 -17.39
CA ASP A 85 25.80 -5.13 -17.68
C ASP A 85 24.84 -3.96 -17.44
N TYR A 86 23.55 -4.16 -17.63
CA TYR A 86 22.56 -3.10 -17.45
C TYR A 86 22.46 -2.63 -15.99
N PRO A 87 22.05 -3.47 -15.01
CA PRO A 87 22.02 -3.04 -13.61
C PRO A 87 23.41 -2.67 -13.08
N TYR A 88 24.51 -3.28 -13.58
CA TYR A 88 25.84 -2.88 -13.17
C TYR A 88 26.20 -1.46 -13.60
N LYS A 89 25.94 -1.10 -14.86
CA LYS A 89 26.19 0.27 -15.34
C LYS A 89 25.39 1.31 -14.56
N LEU A 90 24.19 0.97 -14.11
CA LEU A 90 23.36 1.86 -13.30
C LEU A 90 24.00 2.18 -11.94
N THR A 91 24.89 1.34 -11.41
CA THR A 91 25.61 1.62 -10.13
C THR A 91 26.56 2.81 -10.24
N THR A 92 26.98 3.17 -11.45
CA THR A 92 27.86 4.34 -11.68
C THR A 92 27.09 5.65 -11.87
N ASN A 93 25.74 5.58 -11.91
CA ASN A 93 24.91 6.79 -12.00
C ASN A 93 24.63 7.34 -10.59
N SER A 94 25.21 8.52 -10.31
CA SER A 94 25.07 9.19 -8.99
C SER A 94 23.65 9.70 -8.69
N GLU A 95 22.78 9.80 -9.69
CA GLU A 95 21.39 10.22 -9.52
C GLU A 95 20.47 9.06 -9.09
N ALA A 96 20.95 7.83 -9.23
CA ALA A 96 20.21 6.62 -8.87
C ALA A 96 20.72 6.03 -7.54
N SER A 97 19.82 5.79 -6.58
CA SER A 97 20.17 5.06 -5.35
C SER A 97 20.65 3.65 -5.68
N ASN A 98 21.86 3.31 -5.24
CA ASN A 98 22.47 2.00 -5.48
C ASN A 98 23.41 1.57 -4.37
N VAL A 99 23.91 0.35 -4.46
CA VAL A 99 25.04 -0.19 -3.69
C VAL A 99 26.13 -0.63 -4.66
N PRO A 100 27.42 -0.65 -4.25
CA PRO A 100 28.51 -1.15 -5.10
C PRO A 100 28.28 -2.64 -5.47
N MET A 101 28.52 -3.00 -6.75
CA MET A 101 28.27 -4.37 -7.25
C MET A 101 29.44 -4.95 -8.04
N GLU A 102 30.68 -4.70 -7.60
CA GLU A 102 31.92 -5.09 -8.30
C GLU A 102 32.06 -6.62 -8.42
N ALA A 103 31.58 -7.39 -7.44
CA ALA A 103 31.67 -8.87 -7.48
C ALA A 103 30.75 -9.49 -8.52
N ARG A 104 29.76 -8.74 -9.02
CA ARG A 104 28.82 -9.18 -10.08
C ARG A 104 28.06 -10.50 -9.79
N ASN A 105 28.08 -10.99 -8.56
CA ASN A 105 27.34 -12.15 -8.13
C ASN A 105 26.98 -12.00 -6.65
N TYR A 106 25.69 -12.03 -6.36
CA TYR A 106 25.14 -11.85 -5.02
C TYR A 106 23.98 -12.80 -4.77
N THR A 107 23.63 -13.07 -3.54
CA THR A 107 22.45 -13.89 -3.20
C THR A 107 21.15 -13.05 -3.33
N VAL A 108 20.02 -13.73 -3.52
CA VAL A 108 18.70 -13.11 -3.48
C VAL A 108 18.50 -12.34 -2.16
N GLU A 109 18.94 -12.89 -1.02
CA GLU A 109 18.86 -12.23 0.29
C GLU A 109 19.61 -10.89 0.31
N GLN A 110 20.86 -10.86 -0.16
CA GLN A 110 21.65 -9.63 -0.24
C GLN A 110 20.98 -8.57 -1.11
N LEU A 111 20.44 -8.99 -2.26
CA LEU A 111 19.78 -8.07 -3.18
C LEU A 111 18.43 -7.56 -2.63
N LEU A 112 17.66 -8.41 -1.91
CA LEU A 112 16.45 -7.98 -1.20
C LEU A 112 16.78 -6.94 -0.13
N GLU A 113 17.81 -7.16 0.68
CA GLU A 113 18.26 -6.20 1.68
C GLU A 113 18.68 -4.87 1.03
N ALA A 114 19.51 -4.90 0.00
CA ALA A 114 19.93 -3.69 -0.72
C ALA A 114 18.72 -2.94 -1.34
N THR A 115 17.76 -3.68 -1.89
CA THR A 115 16.54 -3.12 -2.50
C THR A 115 15.68 -2.38 -1.47
N MET A 116 15.50 -2.94 -0.28
CA MET A 116 14.58 -2.37 0.71
C MET A 116 15.26 -1.37 1.64
N VAL A 117 16.51 -1.63 2.08
CA VAL A 117 17.23 -0.76 3.00
C VAL A 117 17.74 0.49 2.28
N SER A 118 18.61 0.33 1.28
CA SER A 118 19.22 1.45 0.55
C SER A 118 18.44 1.88 -0.69
N SER A 119 17.29 1.25 -0.96
CA SER A 119 16.53 1.53 -2.18
C SER A 119 17.31 1.25 -3.48
N ALA A 120 18.26 0.30 -3.46
CA ALA A 120 19.15 0.02 -4.58
C ALA A 120 18.38 -0.39 -5.85
N ASN A 121 18.50 0.42 -6.90
CA ASN A 121 17.80 0.19 -8.18
C ASN A 121 18.39 -1.00 -8.93
N SER A 122 19.73 -1.10 -8.98
CA SER A 122 20.42 -2.20 -9.63
C SER A 122 20.08 -3.56 -9.00
N ALA A 123 19.88 -3.61 -7.66
CA ALA A 123 19.47 -4.82 -6.97
C ALA A 123 18.05 -5.26 -7.37
N ALA A 124 17.12 -4.30 -7.48
CA ALA A 124 15.76 -4.57 -7.91
C ALA A 124 15.69 -5.11 -9.34
N ILE A 125 16.45 -4.52 -10.26
CA ILE A 125 16.56 -4.98 -11.66
C ILE A 125 17.17 -6.38 -11.71
N ALA A 126 18.26 -6.64 -11.00
CA ALA A 126 18.92 -7.94 -11.00
C ALA A 126 18.00 -9.06 -10.47
N LEU A 127 17.21 -8.78 -9.43
CA LEU A 127 16.17 -9.71 -8.94
C LEU A 127 15.10 -9.97 -10.00
N ALA A 128 14.66 -8.93 -10.70
CA ALA A 128 13.68 -9.03 -11.77
C ALA A 128 14.20 -9.88 -12.94
N GLU A 129 15.43 -9.62 -13.40
CA GLU A 129 16.08 -10.41 -14.45
C GLU A 129 16.23 -11.87 -14.04
N LYS A 130 16.59 -12.15 -12.77
CA LYS A 130 16.73 -13.52 -12.25
C LYS A 130 15.41 -14.29 -12.29
N ILE A 131 14.29 -13.64 -12.00
CA ILE A 131 12.97 -14.29 -11.89
C ILE A 131 12.28 -14.43 -13.26
N ALA A 132 12.42 -13.43 -14.12
CA ALA A 132 11.68 -13.35 -15.37
C ALA A 132 12.55 -13.43 -16.63
N GLY A 133 13.88 -13.45 -16.50
CA GLY A 133 14.83 -13.45 -17.64
C GLY A 133 15.10 -12.05 -18.19
N SER A 134 14.19 -11.08 -17.98
CA SER A 134 14.39 -9.67 -18.33
C SER A 134 13.56 -8.76 -17.43
N GLU A 135 13.98 -7.48 -17.29
CA GLU A 135 13.17 -6.48 -16.60
C GLU A 135 11.80 -6.28 -17.27
N LYS A 136 11.77 -6.31 -18.62
CA LYS A 136 10.52 -6.20 -19.38
C LYS A 136 9.51 -7.28 -18.98
N ASP A 137 9.92 -8.54 -19.00
CA ASP A 137 9.01 -9.66 -18.68
C ASP A 137 8.60 -9.63 -17.19
N PHE A 138 9.45 -9.08 -16.33
CA PHE A 138 9.09 -8.85 -14.93
C PHE A 138 8.06 -7.73 -14.79
N VAL A 139 8.18 -6.64 -15.56
CA VAL A 139 7.17 -5.56 -15.59
C VAL A 139 5.80 -6.10 -16.05
N ASP A 140 5.78 -7.04 -17.01
CA ASP A 140 4.53 -7.71 -17.40
C ASP A 140 3.91 -8.50 -16.23
N LYS A 141 4.74 -9.19 -15.42
CA LYS A 141 4.28 -9.85 -14.18
C LYS A 141 3.77 -8.83 -13.14
N MET A 142 4.44 -7.69 -12.97
CA MET A 142 3.98 -6.62 -12.06
C MET A 142 2.59 -6.11 -12.46
N ARG A 143 2.39 -5.83 -13.74
CA ARG A 143 1.09 -5.40 -14.29
C ARG A 143 0.00 -6.45 -14.07
N ALA A 144 0.31 -7.72 -14.36
CA ALA A 144 -0.62 -8.82 -14.12
C ALA A 144 -1.02 -8.93 -12.64
N LYS A 145 -0.06 -8.80 -11.73
CA LYS A 145 -0.31 -8.83 -10.28
C LYS A 145 -1.17 -7.67 -9.81
N LEU A 146 -0.94 -6.46 -10.30
CA LEU A 146 -1.78 -5.31 -9.99
C LEU A 146 -3.22 -5.49 -10.49
N LEU A 147 -3.39 -6.01 -11.69
CA LEU A 147 -4.72 -6.37 -12.23
C LEU A 147 -5.41 -7.45 -11.38
N GLU A 148 -4.68 -8.47 -10.91
CA GLU A 148 -5.19 -9.49 -9.99
C GLU A 148 -5.74 -8.87 -8.70
N TRP A 149 -5.09 -7.81 -8.20
CA TRP A 149 -5.55 -7.05 -7.03
C TRP A 149 -6.64 -6.02 -7.33
N GLY A 150 -7.12 -5.95 -8.58
CA GLY A 150 -8.18 -5.03 -9.00
C GLY A 150 -7.70 -3.63 -9.35
N ILE A 151 -6.38 -3.40 -9.42
CA ILE A 151 -5.78 -2.12 -9.79
C ILE A 151 -5.68 -2.07 -11.33
N GLN A 152 -6.50 -1.20 -11.96
CA GLN A 152 -6.67 -1.17 -13.42
C GLN A 152 -6.05 0.05 -14.09
N ASP A 153 -5.78 1.11 -13.36
CA ASP A 153 -5.31 2.41 -13.84
C ASP A 153 -3.83 2.67 -13.54
N ALA A 154 -3.10 1.62 -13.12
CA ALA A 154 -1.67 1.67 -12.88
C ALA A 154 -0.87 1.88 -14.16
N THR A 155 0.15 2.73 -14.10
CA THR A 155 1.22 2.76 -15.10
C THR A 155 2.49 2.16 -14.50
N ILE A 156 2.96 1.04 -15.03
CA ILE A 156 4.22 0.41 -14.61
C ILE A 156 5.10 0.20 -15.83
N VAL A 157 6.26 0.81 -15.84
CA VAL A 157 7.21 0.79 -16.98
C VAL A 157 8.60 0.30 -16.59
N ASN A 158 8.89 0.15 -15.30
CA ASN A 158 10.14 -0.44 -14.79
C ASN A 158 9.96 -1.00 -13.39
N THR A 159 10.96 -1.72 -12.90
CA THR A 159 10.93 -2.39 -11.58
C THR A 159 11.38 -1.51 -10.42
N THR A 160 11.87 -0.31 -10.70
CA THR A 160 12.57 0.55 -9.73
C THR A 160 11.78 1.77 -9.31
N GLY A 161 10.97 2.32 -10.24
CA GLY A 161 10.31 3.62 -10.11
C GLY A 161 11.19 4.79 -10.51
N LEU A 162 12.31 4.55 -11.17
CA LEU A 162 13.11 5.61 -11.80
C LEU A 162 12.36 6.21 -12.99
N ASN A 163 12.72 7.45 -13.31
CA ASN A 163 12.36 8.03 -14.60
C ASN A 163 13.08 7.27 -15.73
N ASN A 164 12.38 7.00 -16.81
CA ASN A 164 12.90 6.25 -17.95
C ASN A 164 14.16 6.88 -18.57
N GLU A 165 14.34 8.21 -18.50
CA GLU A 165 15.56 8.88 -18.97
C GLU A 165 16.82 8.35 -18.29
N THR A 166 16.71 7.94 -17.02
CA THR A 166 17.82 7.35 -16.25
C THR A 166 18.18 5.93 -16.74
N LEU A 167 17.25 5.23 -17.39
CA LEU A 167 17.41 3.84 -17.84
C LEU A 167 17.98 3.73 -19.27
N GLY A 168 18.10 4.84 -19.98
CA GLY A 168 18.66 4.89 -21.34
C GLY A 168 17.83 4.05 -22.32
N ASP A 169 18.49 3.09 -23.00
CA ASP A 169 17.85 2.24 -24.00
C ASP A 169 17.07 1.05 -23.38
N ASN A 170 17.13 0.88 -22.03
CA ASN A 170 16.49 -0.26 -21.34
C ASN A 170 15.06 0.05 -20.89
N ILE A 171 14.40 1.03 -21.49
CA ILE A 171 13.02 1.36 -21.19
C ILE A 171 12.04 0.28 -21.68
N TYR A 172 10.91 0.18 -21.01
CA TYR A 172 9.84 -0.75 -21.41
C TYR A 172 9.34 -0.39 -22.84
N PRO A 173 9.19 -1.37 -23.75
CA PRO A 173 8.76 -1.12 -25.12
C PRO A 173 7.43 -0.35 -25.20
N GLY A 174 7.44 0.73 -25.97
CA GLY A 174 6.26 1.61 -26.14
C GLY A 174 6.04 2.63 -25.02
N SER A 175 6.85 2.62 -23.95
CA SER A 175 6.81 3.67 -22.94
C SER A 175 7.47 4.95 -23.45
N LYS A 176 7.09 6.09 -22.84
CA LYS A 176 7.70 7.38 -23.16
C LYS A 176 9.07 7.49 -22.50
N LYS A 177 9.94 8.30 -23.12
CA LYS A 177 11.31 8.50 -22.65
C LYS A 177 11.38 9.11 -21.25
N ASP A 178 10.42 9.94 -20.88
CA ASP A 178 10.31 10.63 -19.57
C ASP A 178 9.24 10.02 -18.65
N GLU A 179 8.80 8.79 -18.93
CA GLU A 179 7.72 8.15 -18.18
C GLU A 179 8.21 7.58 -16.85
N GLU A 180 7.36 7.66 -15.82
CA GLU A 180 7.56 7.06 -14.52
C GLU A 180 6.37 6.18 -14.14
N ASN A 181 6.58 5.29 -13.18
CA ASN A 181 5.51 4.45 -12.64
C ASN A 181 4.50 5.28 -11.85
N LYS A 182 3.21 4.98 -12.06
CA LYS A 182 2.10 5.67 -11.37
C LYS A 182 1.15 4.68 -10.72
N LEU A 183 0.80 5.00 -9.48
CA LEU A 183 -0.27 4.39 -8.69
C LEU A 183 -0.95 5.49 -7.89
N SER A 184 -2.20 5.28 -7.50
CA SER A 184 -2.86 6.12 -6.52
C SER A 184 -2.37 5.78 -5.09
N ALA A 185 -2.58 6.67 -4.13
CA ALA A 185 -2.27 6.38 -2.73
C ALA A 185 -3.09 5.17 -2.22
N TYR A 186 -4.31 5.02 -2.72
CA TYR A 186 -5.17 3.88 -2.42
C TYR A 186 -4.57 2.57 -2.96
N ASP A 187 -4.09 2.54 -4.20
CA ASP A 187 -3.45 1.35 -4.79
C ASP A 187 -2.16 0.98 -4.06
N VAL A 188 -1.36 1.98 -3.71
CA VAL A 188 -0.15 1.77 -2.89
C VAL A 188 -0.50 1.15 -1.53
N ALA A 189 -1.62 1.56 -0.91
CA ALA A 189 -2.08 0.95 0.35
C ALA A 189 -2.50 -0.51 0.14
N ILE A 190 -3.14 -0.86 -0.98
CA ILE A 190 -3.45 -2.25 -1.36
C ILE A 190 -2.16 -3.07 -1.51
N VAL A 191 -1.17 -2.55 -2.24
CA VAL A 191 0.13 -3.20 -2.45
C VAL A 191 0.82 -3.45 -1.10
N ALA A 192 0.95 -2.41 -0.27
CA ALA A 192 1.59 -2.51 1.04
C ALA A 192 0.88 -3.49 1.97
N ARG A 193 -0.46 -3.46 1.98
CA ARG A 193 -1.28 -4.37 2.78
C ARG A 193 -1.10 -5.82 2.34
N ASN A 194 -1.13 -6.10 1.04
CA ASN A 194 -0.90 -7.45 0.53
C ASN A 194 0.51 -7.94 0.87
N LEU A 195 1.53 -7.10 0.68
CA LEU A 195 2.91 -7.44 1.01
C LEU A 195 3.07 -7.81 2.49
N ILE A 196 2.54 -7.00 3.41
CA ILE A 196 2.65 -7.26 4.85
C ILE A 196 1.81 -8.47 5.29
N ARG A 197 0.63 -8.66 4.68
CA ARG A 197 -0.26 -9.79 5.00
C ARG A 197 0.34 -11.13 4.57
N ASP A 198 0.84 -11.20 3.34
CA ASP A 198 1.28 -12.43 2.72
C ASP A 198 2.74 -12.75 3.07
N TYR A 199 3.59 -11.71 3.20
CA TYR A 199 5.03 -11.81 3.44
C TYR A 199 5.49 -10.90 4.59
N PRO A 200 5.00 -11.11 5.83
CA PRO A 200 5.32 -10.24 6.98
C PRO A 200 6.82 -10.19 7.32
N GLN A 201 7.61 -11.16 6.86
CA GLN A 201 9.07 -11.18 7.02
C GLN A 201 9.76 -10.00 6.33
N VAL A 202 9.11 -9.29 5.40
CA VAL A 202 9.65 -8.05 4.81
C VAL A 202 9.94 -7.01 5.90
N LEU A 203 9.17 -7.00 6.98
CA LEU A 203 9.36 -6.08 8.11
C LEU A 203 10.67 -6.34 8.86
N GLU A 204 11.21 -7.57 8.83
CA GLU A 204 12.53 -7.88 9.41
C GLU A 204 13.66 -7.17 8.66
N ILE A 205 13.46 -6.84 7.39
CA ILE A 205 14.39 -6.05 6.59
C ILE A 205 14.13 -4.55 6.81
N THR A 206 12.88 -4.10 6.66
CA THR A 206 12.55 -2.67 6.62
C THR A 206 12.65 -1.95 7.95
N LYS A 207 12.65 -2.67 9.08
CA LYS A 207 12.87 -2.11 10.43
C LYS A 207 14.33 -1.80 10.75
N LYS A 208 15.28 -2.23 9.90
CA LYS A 208 16.71 -2.04 10.14
C LYS A 208 17.14 -0.61 9.76
N PRO A 209 17.72 0.18 10.66
CA PRO A 209 18.31 1.48 10.30
C PRO A 209 19.57 1.32 9.46
N THR A 210 20.32 0.21 9.67
CA THR A 210 21.50 -0.17 8.88
C THR A 210 21.49 -1.66 8.59
N SER A 211 22.18 -2.08 7.55
CA SER A 211 22.43 -3.48 7.22
C SER A 211 23.81 -3.62 6.58
N THR A 212 24.17 -4.83 6.16
CA THR A 212 25.45 -5.11 5.49
C THR A 212 25.21 -5.69 4.10
N PHE A 213 25.81 -5.08 3.08
CA PHE A 213 25.83 -5.60 1.73
C PHE A 213 27.28 -5.87 1.30
N ALA A 214 27.61 -7.16 1.04
CA ALA A 214 28.96 -7.57 0.62
C ALA A 214 30.10 -7.05 1.54
N GLY A 215 29.88 -7.01 2.85
CA GLY A 215 30.84 -6.48 3.83
C GLY A 215 30.85 -4.98 4.01
N LEU A 216 30.04 -4.23 3.28
CA LEU A 216 29.85 -2.78 3.40
C LEU A 216 28.59 -2.47 4.20
N GLU A 217 28.69 -1.52 5.13
CA GLU A 217 27.49 -1.00 5.82
C GLU A 217 26.64 -0.20 4.84
N ILE A 218 25.34 -0.48 4.84
CA ILE A 218 24.31 0.23 4.08
C ILE A 218 23.27 0.83 5.03
N HIS A 219 22.72 1.98 4.65
CA HIS A 219 21.82 2.75 5.51
C HIS A 219 20.39 2.77 4.94
N SER A 220 19.44 2.76 5.86
CA SER A 220 18.04 2.89 5.50
C SER A 220 17.71 4.31 5.02
N THR A 221 16.85 4.38 4.01
CA THR A 221 16.25 5.65 3.56
C THR A 221 15.08 6.10 4.45
N ASN A 222 14.63 5.25 5.40
CA ASN A 222 13.56 5.55 6.33
C ASN A 222 14.07 6.24 7.59
N SER A 223 13.99 7.58 7.62
CA SER A 223 14.44 8.37 8.77
C SER A 223 13.54 8.25 10.02
N MET A 224 12.44 7.49 9.99
CA MET A 224 11.60 7.27 11.17
C MET A 224 12.01 6.08 12.02
N LEU A 225 13.03 5.31 11.62
CA LEU A 225 13.54 4.17 12.39
C LEU A 225 14.34 4.63 13.61
N GLU A 226 14.57 3.70 14.56
CA GLU A 226 15.31 3.98 15.79
C GLU A 226 16.72 4.51 15.50
N GLY A 227 17.11 5.58 16.19
CA GLY A 227 18.38 6.25 15.99
C GLY A 227 18.45 7.19 14.78
N MET A 228 17.38 7.31 13.99
CA MET A 228 17.32 8.17 12.82
C MET A 228 16.68 9.54 13.13
N PRO A 229 16.95 10.60 12.32
CA PRO A 229 16.56 11.99 12.63
C PRO A 229 15.07 12.28 12.81
N ALA A 230 14.19 11.51 12.18
CA ALA A 230 12.73 11.67 12.28
C ALA A 230 12.09 10.51 13.08
N TYR A 231 12.83 9.92 13.99
CA TYR A 231 12.39 8.74 14.76
C TYR A 231 10.99 8.86 15.34
N ARG A 232 10.20 7.80 15.12
CA ARG A 232 8.92 7.57 15.79
C ARG A 232 8.84 6.12 16.26
N GLY A 233 8.63 5.92 17.56
CA GLY A 233 8.51 4.58 18.13
C GLY A 233 7.43 3.73 17.47
N GLY A 234 7.73 2.46 17.19
CA GLY A 234 6.80 1.51 16.59
C GLY A 234 6.83 1.45 15.05
N ILE A 235 7.46 2.40 14.37
CA ILE A 235 7.66 2.31 12.91
C ILE A 235 8.63 1.15 12.60
N ASP A 236 8.19 0.23 11.73
CA ASP A 236 8.94 -0.94 11.29
C ASP A 236 9.06 -1.09 9.75
N GLY A 237 8.62 -0.06 9.02
CA GLY A 237 8.73 -0.01 7.57
C GLY A 237 8.06 1.24 7.01
N LEU A 238 7.90 1.38 5.70
CA LEU A 238 8.10 0.34 4.69
C LEU A 238 9.06 0.84 3.59
N LYS A 239 8.70 1.94 2.87
CA LYS A 239 9.47 2.40 1.71
C LYS A 239 9.32 3.89 1.43
N THR A 240 10.45 4.54 1.13
CA THR A 240 10.50 5.92 0.60
C THR A 240 10.49 5.93 -0.92
N GLY A 241 10.02 7.02 -1.50
CA GLY A 241 10.11 7.32 -2.93
C GLY A 241 10.48 8.77 -3.16
N THR A 242 11.37 9.06 -4.13
CA THR A 242 11.73 10.40 -4.54
C THR A 242 12.14 10.41 -6.00
N THR A 243 11.49 11.24 -6.81
CA THR A 243 11.93 11.75 -8.11
C THR A 243 11.44 13.19 -8.20
N ASP A 244 11.87 13.92 -9.20
CA ASP A 244 11.41 15.30 -9.40
C ASP A 244 9.88 15.37 -9.59
N LYS A 245 9.30 14.37 -10.28
CA LYS A 245 7.84 14.29 -10.50
C LYS A 245 7.09 13.78 -9.27
N ALA A 246 7.59 12.73 -8.62
CA ALA A 246 6.93 12.11 -7.46
C ALA A 246 7.03 12.97 -6.19
N GLY A 247 7.98 13.88 -6.10
CA GLY A 247 8.28 14.60 -4.87
C GLY A 247 8.71 13.67 -3.72
N ALA A 248 8.59 14.17 -2.50
CA ALA A 248 8.90 13.40 -1.30
C ALA A 248 7.73 12.49 -0.91
N SER A 249 7.89 11.19 -1.03
CA SER A 249 6.84 10.19 -0.77
C SER A 249 7.29 9.11 0.21
N PHE A 250 6.36 8.58 1.02
CA PHE A 250 6.64 7.54 2.01
C PHE A 250 5.44 6.64 2.26
N VAL A 251 5.69 5.35 2.31
CA VAL A 251 4.78 4.34 2.85
C VAL A 251 5.29 3.95 4.22
N GLY A 252 4.55 4.30 5.26
CA GLY A 252 4.87 3.96 6.65
C GLY A 252 4.01 2.82 7.17
N THR A 253 4.53 2.02 8.09
CA THR A 253 3.74 1.05 8.85
C THR A 253 4.20 0.98 10.30
N THR A 254 3.23 0.77 11.20
CA THR A 254 3.44 0.73 12.64
C THR A 254 2.34 -0.08 13.32
N VAL A 255 2.57 -0.49 14.56
CA VAL A 255 1.50 -1.00 15.43
C VAL A 255 1.26 0.01 16.54
N GLU A 256 0.11 0.68 16.52
CA GLU A 256 -0.31 1.61 17.56
C GLU A 256 -1.65 1.17 18.16
N LYS A 257 -1.75 1.14 19.49
CA LYS A 257 -2.97 0.70 20.23
C LYS A 257 -3.54 -0.64 19.74
N GLY A 258 -2.65 -1.57 19.36
CA GLY A 258 -3.03 -2.89 18.87
C GLY A 258 -3.49 -2.93 17.40
N MET A 259 -3.55 -1.80 16.70
CA MET A 259 -3.86 -1.73 15.27
C MET A 259 -2.56 -1.74 14.46
N ARG A 260 -2.46 -2.59 13.44
CA ARG A 260 -1.45 -2.44 12.38
C ARG A 260 -1.95 -1.37 11.42
N ILE A 261 -1.26 -0.23 11.36
CA ILE A 261 -1.61 0.90 10.51
C ILE A 261 -0.62 0.96 9.34
N ILE A 262 -1.15 1.18 8.15
CA ILE A 262 -0.37 1.51 6.95
C ILE A 262 -0.73 2.94 6.58
N THR A 263 0.27 3.79 6.42
CA THR A 263 0.12 5.17 5.93
C THR A 263 0.80 5.31 4.58
N VAL A 264 0.16 5.99 3.65
CA VAL A 264 0.75 6.38 2.36
C VAL A 264 0.69 7.90 2.28
N VAL A 265 1.83 8.53 2.10
CA VAL A 265 1.99 9.96 1.92
C VAL A 265 2.74 10.16 0.61
N LEU A 266 2.08 10.71 -0.41
CA LEU A 266 2.68 10.98 -1.72
C LEU A 266 2.78 12.49 -1.93
N ASN A 267 3.95 12.92 -2.41
CA ASN A 267 4.27 14.30 -2.67
C ASN A 267 4.01 15.21 -1.46
N ALA A 268 4.71 14.92 -0.35
CA ALA A 268 4.65 15.72 0.87
C ALA A 268 5.11 17.17 0.61
N ASP A 269 4.48 18.11 1.28
CA ASP A 269 4.78 19.53 1.14
C ASP A 269 6.16 19.86 1.74
N GLN A 270 7.12 20.09 0.87
CA GLN A 270 8.50 20.45 1.25
C GLN A 270 8.65 21.97 1.47
N GLN A 271 7.81 22.53 2.34
CA GLN A 271 7.94 23.93 2.70
C GLN A 271 9.32 24.19 3.32
N ASP A 272 9.94 25.29 2.95
CA ASP A 272 11.24 25.71 3.44
C ASP A 272 12.38 24.69 3.19
N GLY A 273 12.24 23.81 2.21
CA GLY A 273 13.26 22.80 1.88
C GLY A 273 13.43 21.70 2.93
N ASN A 274 12.39 21.42 3.75
CA ASN A 274 12.45 20.40 4.78
C ASN A 274 12.68 18.99 4.19
N PRO A 275 13.86 18.38 4.39
CA PRO A 275 14.16 17.05 3.86
C PRO A 275 13.35 15.93 4.51
N TYR A 276 12.73 16.22 5.67
CA TYR A 276 11.93 15.26 6.46
C TYR A 276 10.42 15.44 6.28
N ALA A 277 9.96 16.26 5.33
CA ALA A 277 8.56 16.60 5.14
C ALA A 277 7.63 15.36 5.09
N ARG A 278 8.02 14.31 4.35
CA ARG A 278 7.26 13.05 4.26
C ARG A 278 7.08 12.37 5.62
N PHE A 279 8.09 12.42 6.48
CA PHE A 279 8.07 11.80 7.80
C PHE A 279 7.29 12.65 8.80
N THR A 280 7.39 13.97 8.72
CA THR A 280 6.59 14.91 9.51
C THR A 280 5.10 14.74 9.18
N ALA A 281 4.75 14.69 7.89
CA ALA A 281 3.38 14.46 7.44
C ALA A 281 2.86 13.09 7.93
N THR A 282 3.67 12.04 7.86
CA THR A 282 3.33 10.70 8.37
C THR A 282 3.11 10.72 9.88
N SER A 283 3.98 11.38 10.66
CA SER A 283 3.81 11.49 12.12
C SER A 283 2.51 12.21 12.48
N SER A 284 2.22 13.34 11.83
CA SER A 284 0.97 14.07 12.06
C SER A 284 -0.27 13.23 11.72
N LEU A 285 -0.21 12.45 10.64
CA LEU A 285 -1.29 11.55 10.25
C LEU A 285 -1.49 10.43 11.29
N LEU A 286 -0.41 9.83 11.79
CA LEU A 286 -0.47 8.81 12.84
C LEU A 286 -0.99 9.39 14.17
N ASP A 287 -0.62 10.62 14.53
CA ASP A 287 -1.15 11.31 15.71
C ASP A 287 -2.66 11.54 15.62
N TYR A 288 -3.12 11.98 14.44
CA TYR A 288 -4.56 12.10 14.16
C TYR A 288 -5.28 10.75 14.31
N ILE A 289 -4.73 9.67 13.73
CA ILE A 289 -5.32 8.33 13.84
C ILE A 289 -5.35 7.86 15.29
N SER A 290 -4.24 8.00 16.01
CA SER A 290 -4.15 7.58 17.43
C SER A 290 -5.09 8.36 18.34
N ALA A 291 -5.41 9.62 18.00
CA ALA A 291 -6.38 10.42 18.74
C ALA A 291 -7.83 10.00 18.47
N ASN A 292 -8.16 9.54 17.26
CA ASN A 292 -9.53 9.35 16.82
C ASN A 292 -9.97 7.88 16.68
N PHE A 293 -9.04 6.92 16.65
CA PHE A 293 -9.35 5.51 16.42
C PHE A 293 -8.75 4.60 17.50
N SER A 294 -9.45 3.53 17.79
CA SER A 294 -8.99 2.45 18.67
C SER A 294 -9.71 1.15 18.32
N LEU A 295 -9.06 0.01 18.55
CA LEU A 295 -9.72 -1.29 18.51
C LEU A 295 -10.62 -1.44 19.74
N GLN A 296 -11.86 -1.84 19.51
CA GLN A 296 -12.80 -2.19 20.56
C GLN A 296 -13.29 -3.62 20.35
N THR A 297 -13.19 -4.44 21.39
CA THR A 297 -13.78 -5.77 21.38
C THR A 297 -15.29 -5.63 21.55
N ILE A 298 -16.04 -5.88 20.47
CA ILE A 298 -17.51 -5.83 20.48
C ILE A 298 -18.08 -7.14 21.02
N VAL A 299 -17.44 -8.29 20.65
CA VAL A 299 -17.84 -9.64 21.06
C VAL A 299 -16.59 -10.43 21.41
N LYS A 300 -16.57 -11.13 22.54
CA LYS A 300 -15.51 -12.08 22.89
C LYS A 300 -15.82 -13.45 22.35
N LYS A 301 -14.79 -14.28 22.13
CA LYS A 301 -14.94 -15.67 21.70
C LYS A 301 -15.93 -16.41 22.61
N GLY A 302 -17.00 -16.98 22.04
CA GLY A 302 -18.04 -17.72 22.77
C GLY A 302 -19.17 -16.87 23.34
N GLU A 303 -19.16 -15.54 23.20
CA GLU A 303 -20.26 -14.66 23.60
C GLU A 303 -21.32 -14.55 22.50
N THR A 304 -22.55 -14.16 22.89
CA THR A 304 -23.66 -13.89 21.97
C THR A 304 -23.74 -12.38 21.70
N TYR A 305 -23.85 -12.00 20.44
CA TYR A 305 -24.07 -10.63 20.01
C TYR A 305 -25.46 -10.49 19.37
N LYS A 306 -26.30 -9.60 19.93
CA LYS A 306 -27.67 -9.34 19.43
C LYS A 306 -28.47 -10.63 19.16
N ASP A 307 -28.50 -11.54 20.14
CA ASP A 307 -29.20 -12.80 20.09
C ASP A 307 -28.72 -13.77 18.96
N SER A 308 -27.62 -13.49 18.30
CA SER A 308 -26.98 -14.38 17.35
C SER A 308 -25.70 -14.95 17.94
N LYS A 309 -25.53 -16.28 17.83
CA LYS A 309 -24.26 -16.94 18.16
C LYS A 309 -23.32 -16.81 16.97
N VAL A 310 -22.26 -16.04 17.11
CA VAL A 310 -21.17 -15.93 16.14
C VAL A 310 -19.94 -16.55 16.78
N THR A 311 -19.33 -17.52 16.11
CA THR A 311 -18.04 -18.04 16.54
C THR A 311 -16.96 -17.08 16.04
N VAL A 312 -16.28 -16.41 16.95
CA VAL A 312 -15.17 -15.49 16.62
C VAL A 312 -13.87 -16.22 16.94
N LEU A 313 -13.06 -16.48 15.92
CA LEU A 313 -11.72 -17.04 16.06
C LEU A 313 -10.71 -15.90 15.93
N ASP A 314 -9.94 -15.65 16.99
CA ASP A 314 -8.92 -14.58 17.05
C ASP A 314 -9.43 -13.19 16.59
N GLY A 315 -10.68 -12.86 16.92
CA GLY A 315 -11.29 -11.57 16.52
C GLY A 315 -11.81 -11.53 15.09
N LYS A 316 -11.81 -12.65 14.35
CA LYS A 316 -12.43 -12.79 13.02
C LYS A 316 -13.69 -13.64 13.13
N GLU A 317 -14.72 -13.29 12.34
CA GLU A 317 -15.86 -14.18 12.16
C GLU A 317 -15.38 -15.49 11.54
N ASP A 318 -15.68 -16.62 12.19
CA ASP A 318 -15.57 -17.91 11.54
C ASP A 318 -16.71 -18.01 10.53
N SER A 319 -16.39 -18.01 9.23
CA SER A 319 -17.34 -18.10 8.11
C SER A 319 -18.01 -19.48 7.98
N GLY A 320 -18.17 -20.21 9.09
CA GLY A 320 -18.97 -21.41 9.17
C GLY A 320 -20.44 -21.12 8.87
N LYS A 321 -20.82 -21.27 7.60
CA LYS A 321 -22.21 -21.38 7.03
C LYS A 321 -23.36 -20.79 7.87
N GLY A 322 -23.22 -19.55 8.36
CA GLY A 322 -24.29 -18.77 8.95
C GLY A 322 -24.90 -17.84 7.91
N ARG A 323 -26.12 -18.15 7.49
CA ARG A 323 -26.90 -17.44 6.46
C ARG A 323 -27.27 -16.05 6.95
N LEU A 324 -26.47 -15.02 6.64
CA LEU A 324 -26.85 -13.61 6.84
C LEU A 324 -27.98 -13.25 5.86
N LYS A 325 -29.15 -12.94 6.41
CA LYS A 325 -30.24 -12.29 5.66
C LYS A 325 -29.93 -10.78 5.52
N GLY A 326 -29.02 -10.41 4.61
CA GLY A 326 -28.86 -9.04 4.13
C GLY A 326 -29.84 -8.80 2.98
N LYS A 327 -30.61 -7.72 3.07
CA LYS A 327 -31.48 -7.24 2.00
C LYS A 327 -30.63 -6.58 0.92
N ASN A 328 -30.02 -7.32 0.05
CA ASN A 328 -29.67 -6.99 -1.34
C ASN A 328 -28.94 -8.19 -1.93
N LYS A 329 -29.68 -9.25 -2.21
CA LYS A 329 -29.16 -10.35 -3.02
C LYS A 329 -29.10 -9.88 -4.47
N VAL A 330 -27.89 -9.67 -5.00
CA VAL A 330 -27.68 -9.76 -6.45
C VAL A 330 -28.11 -11.17 -6.86
N LYS A 331 -29.23 -11.28 -7.58
CA LYS A 331 -29.71 -12.56 -8.11
C LYS A 331 -28.68 -13.09 -9.09
N VAL A 332 -28.21 -14.27 -8.84
CA VAL A 332 -27.27 -15.00 -9.70
C VAL A 332 -28.05 -15.58 -10.86
N GLY A 333 -27.64 -15.27 -12.08
CA GLY A 333 -28.05 -16.00 -13.26
C GLY A 333 -27.51 -17.44 -13.22
N GLU A 334 -28.27 -18.39 -13.71
CA GLU A 334 -27.77 -19.74 -13.94
C GLU A 334 -26.78 -19.68 -15.10
N ILE A 335 -25.58 -20.26 -14.89
CA ILE A 335 -24.51 -20.29 -15.89
C ILE A 335 -24.64 -21.62 -16.63
N HIS A 336 -25.03 -21.56 -17.90
CA HIS A 336 -25.27 -22.76 -18.73
C HIS A 336 -24.19 -22.96 -19.80
N ASN A 337 -23.38 -21.92 -20.10
CA ASN A 337 -22.34 -21.96 -21.11
C ASN A 337 -21.27 -20.87 -20.85
N GLU A 338 -20.20 -20.90 -21.65
CA GLU A 338 -19.08 -19.96 -21.55
C GLU A 338 -19.51 -18.47 -21.73
N GLU A 339 -20.45 -18.21 -22.64
CA GLU A 339 -20.95 -16.86 -22.89
C GLU A 339 -21.74 -16.30 -21.69
N ASP A 340 -22.52 -17.14 -21.01
CA ASP A 340 -23.23 -16.76 -19.78
C ASP A 340 -22.25 -16.52 -18.63
N ALA A 341 -21.18 -17.31 -18.55
CA ALA A 341 -20.11 -17.14 -17.57
C ALA A 341 -19.39 -15.79 -17.75
N ILE A 342 -19.05 -15.42 -18.99
CA ILE A 342 -18.41 -14.14 -19.32
C ILE A 342 -19.31 -12.96 -18.94
N LYS A 343 -20.62 -13.04 -19.25
CA LYS A 343 -21.60 -12.01 -18.90
C LYS A 343 -21.75 -11.86 -17.37
N GLU A 344 -21.79 -12.98 -16.65
CA GLU A 344 -21.93 -12.96 -15.18
C GLU A 344 -20.64 -12.45 -14.53
N ILE A 345 -19.45 -12.79 -15.03
CA ILE A 345 -18.17 -12.21 -14.57
C ILE A 345 -18.20 -10.70 -14.73
N ALA A 346 -18.53 -10.16 -15.90
CA ALA A 346 -18.59 -8.71 -16.14
C ALA A 346 -19.57 -7.98 -15.19
N LYS A 347 -20.71 -8.62 -14.90
CA LYS A 347 -21.69 -8.09 -13.95
C LYS A 347 -21.17 -8.09 -12.52
N LEU A 348 -20.51 -9.18 -12.11
CA LEU A 348 -19.92 -9.30 -10.78
C LEU A 348 -18.74 -8.36 -10.60
N GLU A 349 -17.91 -8.16 -11.62
CA GLU A 349 -16.80 -7.18 -11.61
C GLU A 349 -17.32 -5.76 -11.41
N LYS A 350 -18.40 -5.38 -12.11
CA LYS A 350 -19.05 -4.07 -11.92
C LYS A 350 -19.63 -3.91 -10.51
N ALA A 351 -20.26 -4.96 -9.96
CA ALA A 351 -20.80 -4.96 -8.61
C ALA A 351 -19.68 -4.88 -7.56
N MET A 352 -18.58 -5.60 -7.77
CA MET A 352 -17.40 -5.59 -6.92
C MET A 352 -16.77 -4.18 -6.87
N GLN A 353 -16.62 -3.54 -8.03
CA GLN A 353 -16.12 -2.16 -8.12
C GLN A 353 -17.04 -1.17 -7.39
N GLN A 354 -18.38 -1.34 -7.51
CA GLN A 354 -19.32 -0.48 -6.81
C GLN A 354 -19.25 -0.72 -5.30
N ALA A 355 -19.21 -1.97 -4.85
CA ALA A 355 -19.06 -2.31 -3.42
C ALA A 355 -17.74 -1.74 -2.85
N ALA A 356 -16.66 -1.79 -3.62
CA ALA A 356 -15.38 -1.19 -3.23
C ALA A 356 -15.47 0.34 -3.10
N ARG A 357 -16.15 1.03 -4.05
CA ARG A 357 -16.39 2.48 -3.96
C ARG A 357 -17.26 2.88 -2.79
N ASP A 358 -18.24 2.04 -2.44
CA ASP A 358 -19.17 2.25 -1.33
C ASP A 358 -18.58 1.77 0.01
N LEU A 359 -17.26 1.45 0.04
CA LEU A 359 -16.51 0.98 1.21
C LEU A 359 -17.03 -0.34 1.80
N GLN A 360 -17.76 -1.13 1.02
CA GLN A 360 -18.29 -2.46 1.40
C GLN A 360 -17.27 -3.55 1.05
N PHE A 361 -16.10 -3.51 1.69
CA PHE A 361 -14.97 -4.37 1.34
C PHE A 361 -15.24 -5.87 1.50
N GLU A 362 -16.05 -6.26 2.48
CA GLU A 362 -16.46 -7.65 2.65
C GLU A 362 -17.31 -8.13 1.46
N GLU A 363 -18.23 -7.28 0.99
CA GLU A 363 -19.04 -7.58 -0.19
C GLU A 363 -18.17 -7.62 -1.46
N ALA A 364 -17.23 -6.67 -1.61
CA ALA A 364 -16.27 -6.69 -2.70
C ALA A 364 -15.39 -7.96 -2.68
N ALA A 365 -14.93 -8.40 -1.51
CA ALA A 365 -14.16 -9.63 -1.36
C ALA A 365 -14.96 -10.89 -1.73
N VAL A 366 -16.21 -10.97 -1.30
CA VAL A 366 -17.12 -12.07 -1.65
C VAL A 366 -17.37 -12.13 -3.16
N LEU A 367 -17.57 -10.96 -3.80
CA LEU A 367 -17.76 -10.87 -5.25
C LEU A 367 -16.49 -11.29 -6.01
N ARG A 368 -15.30 -10.87 -5.55
CA ARG A 368 -14.01 -11.29 -6.09
C ARG A 368 -13.82 -12.81 -6.03
N ASP A 369 -14.05 -13.41 -4.86
CA ASP A 369 -13.87 -14.85 -4.67
C ASP A 369 -14.83 -15.65 -5.54
N ARG A 370 -16.02 -15.10 -5.80
CA ARG A 370 -16.99 -15.67 -6.72
C ARG A 370 -16.56 -15.58 -8.18
N ILE A 371 -16.04 -14.42 -8.62
CA ILE A 371 -15.46 -14.25 -9.97
C ILE A 371 -14.36 -15.28 -10.19
N ARG A 372 -13.48 -15.47 -9.20
CA ARG A 372 -12.41 -16.46 -9.24
C ARG A 372 -12.96 -17.88 -9.42
N GLY A 373 -13.97 -18.28 -8.64
CA GLY A 373 -14.59 -19.59 -8.76
C GLY A 373 -15.23 -19.83 -10.13
N ILE A 374 -15.83 -18.80 -10.76
CA ILE A 374 -16.37 -18.92 -12.12
C ILE A 374 -15.22 -19.07 -13.15
N LYS A 375 -14.15 -18.28 -13.01
CA LYS A 375 -12.98 -18.36 -13.90
C LYS A 375 -12.27 -19.73 -13.79
N GLU A 376 -12.12 -20.27 -12.58
CA GLU A 376 -11.55 -21.58 -12.35
C GLU A 376 -12.42 -22.69 -13.00
N ASN A 377 -13.72 -22.63 -12.88
CA ASN A 377 -14.63 -23.59 -13.52
C ASN A 377 -14.60 -23.50 -15.06
N LEU A 378 -14.38 -22.31 -15.64
CA LEU A 378 -14.18 -22.14 -17.07
C LEU A 378 -12.86 -22.75 -17.56
N LEU A 379 -11.80 -22.67 -16.75
CA LEU A 379 -10.47 -23.17 -17.11
C LEU A 379 -10.31 -24.68 -16.89
N PHE A 380 -11.01 -25.26 -15.93
CA PHE A 380 -10.85 -26.66 -15.51
C PHE A 380 -12.13 -27.51 -15.68
N GLY A 381 -13.21 -26.94 -16.20
CA GLY A 381 -14.54 -27.57 -16.33
C GLY A 381 -14.81 -28.27 -17.68
N SER A 382 -13.78 -28.72 -18.40
CA SER A 382 -13.91 -29.56 -19.58
C SER A 382 -13.18 -30.87 -19.36
N GLU A 383 -13.70 -31.73 -18.48
CA GLU A 383 -13.60 -33.17 -18.55
C GLU A 383 -14.99 -33.83 -18.51
#